data_e8b10f30eca1329c96801a9e51222016
#
_entry.id   e8b10f30eca1329c96801a9e51222016
#
_cell.length_a   1.000
_cell.length_b   1.000
_cell.length_c   1.000
_cell.angle_alpha   90.00
_cell.angle_beta   90.00
_cell.angle_gamma   90.00
#
_symmetry.space_group_name_H-M   'P 1'
#
loop_
_entity.id
_entity.type
_entity.pdbx_description
1 polymer ?
#
loop_
_entity_poly.entity_id
_entity_poly.type
_entity_poly.pdbx_seq_one_letter_code
_entity_poly.pdbx_strand_id
1 'polypeptide(L)'
;MENTSKLRTSGCRVAFGLDVFGDRWSLLIIRDMTLYGKKTYGDFLEGGEGISTNILADRLKQLEANGIIEKTRDPASGRSYLYHLTGKGRDLAPVIHEIILWSGKYDARPFARKGPVRLFDDDGPRLEAVGSSDLHGGD
;
A
#
# COMPACT_ATOMS: atom_id res chain seq x y z
N MET A 1 -20.80 4.35 1.52
CA MET A 1 -20.52 5.11 0.91
C MET A 1 -21.12 6.42 0.74
N GLU A 2 -21.84 6.90 1.67
CA GLU A 2 -22.36 8.23 1.63
C GLU A 2 -21.26 9.23 1.55
N ASN A 3 -20.18 8.99 2.27
CA ASN A 3 -19.06 9.92 2.25
C ASN A 3 -18.46 10.05 0.89
N THR A 4 -18.44 8.96 0.16
CA THR A 4 -17.88 8.94 -1.17
C THR A 4 -18.64 9.85 -2.09
N SER A 5 -19.95 9.83 -2.01
CA SER A 5 -20.76 10.69 -2.82
C SER A 5 -20.47 12.13 -2.55
N LYS A 6 -20.37 12.47 -1.28
CA LYS A 6 -20.11 13.83 -0.90
C LYS A 6 -18.78 14.31 -1.42
N LEU A 7 -17.75 13.50 -1.33
CA LEU A 7 -16.43 13.91 -1.78
C LEU A 7 -16.38 14.10 -3.28
N ARG A 8 -17.10 13.27 -4.01
CA ARG A 8 -17.09 13.37 -5.46
C ARG A 8 -17.63 14.69 -5.97
N THR A 9 -18.49 15.34 -5.20
CA THR A 9 -19.02 16.60 -5.69
C THR A 9 -18.00 17.72 -5.67
N SER A 10 -16.89 17.56 -4.94
CA SER A 10 -15.92 18.63 -4.87
C SER A 10 -15.05 18.73 -6.11
N GLY A 11 -14.91 17.66 -6.87
CA GLY A 11 -14.06 17.68 -8.05
C GLY A 11 -12.56 17.76 -7.77
N CYS A 12 -12.17 17.76 -6.52
CA CYS A 12 -10.76 17.86 -6.16
C CYS A 12 -10.08 16.52 -6.34
N ARG A 13 -8.97 16.49 -7.09
CA ARG A 13 -8.25 15.24 -7.31
C ARG A 13 -7.62 14.68 -6.05
N VAL A 14 -7.17 15.55 -5.16
CA VAL A 14 -6.61 15.09 -3.90
C VAL A 14 -7.70 14.43 -3.07
N ALA A 15 -8.86 15.07 -2.98
CA ALA A 15 -9.97 14.50 -2.24
C ALA A 15 -10.41 13.16 -2.82
N PHE A 16 -10.44 13.07 -4.14
CA PHE A 16 -10.79 11.81 -4.78
C PHE A 16 -9.82 10.69 -4.39
N GLY A 17 -8.52 10.96 -4.47
CA GLY A 17 -7.53 9.94 -4.10
C GLY A 17 -7.63 9.53 -2.66
N LEU A 18 -7.79 10.52 -1.77
CA LEU A 18 -7.92 10.21 -0.36
C LEU A 18 -9.16 9.38 -0.06
N ASP A 19 -10.23 9.59 -0.83
CA ASP A 19 -11.42 8.81 -0.68
C ASP A 19 -11.21 7.33 -1.06
N VAL A 20 -10.32 7.08 -1.99
CA VAL A 20 -10.04 5.74 -2.46
C VAL A 20 -9.03 5.01 -1.57
N PHE A 21 -7.96 5.68 -1.19
CA PHE A 21 -6.87 5.00 -0.49
C PHE A 21 -6.28 5.80 0.66
N GLY A 22 -6.91 6.88 1.08
CA GLY A 22 -6.23 7.84 1.96
C GLY A 22 -6.13 7.48 3.42
N ASP A 23 -6.77 6.43 3.88
CA ASP A 23 -6.66 6.10 5.28
C ASP A 23 -5.38 5.31 5.55
N ARG A 24 -4.95 5.37 6.80
CA ARG A 24 -3.71 4.74 7.23
C ARG A 24 -3.63 3.27 6.86
N TRP A 25 -4.70 2.53 7.13
CA TRP A 25 -4.65 1.08 6.95
C TRP A 25 -4.62 0.67 5.49
N SER A 26 -5.36 1.37 4.63
CA SER A 26 -5.33 1.09 3.20
C SER A 26 -3.93 1.32 2.64
N LEU A 27 -3.31 2.43 3.03
CA LEU A 27 -1.95 2.72 2.56
C LEU A 27 -0.94 1.70 3.08
N LEU A 28 -1.10 1.23 4.32
CA LEU A 28 -0.19 0.22 4.83
C LEU A 28 -0.37 -1.13 4.15
N ILE A 29 -1.59 -1.49 3.77
CA ILE A 29 -1.81 -2.70 2.98
C ILE A 29 -1.15 -2.58 1.62
N ILE A 30 -1.34 -1.45 0.97
CA ILE A 30 -0.71 -1.21 -0.34
C ILE A 30 0.82 -1.25 -0.19
N ARG A 31 1.35 -0.67 0.88
CA ARG A 31 2.77 -0.77 1.18
C ARG A 31 3.24 -2.22 1.25
N ASP A 32 2.48 -3.05 1.98
CA ASP A 32 2.87 -4.45 2.14
C ASP A 32 2.92 -5.17 0.82
N MET A 33 2.03 -4.83 -0.09
CA MET A 33 2.01 -5.46 -1.40
C MET A 33 3.11 -4.93 -2.30
N THR A 34 3.38 -3.61 -2.25
CA THR A 34 4.37 -3.03 -3.15
C THR A 34 5.80 -3.20 -2.67
N LEU A 35 6.03 -3.18 -1.36
CA LEU A 35 7.39 -3.26 -0.83
C LEU A 35 7.78 -4.65 -0.40
N TYR A 36 6.83 -5.43 0.08
CA TYR A 36 7.15 -6.71 0.68
C TYR A 36 6.55 -7.90 -0.05
N GLY A 37 5.79 -7.64 -1.10
CA GLY A 37 5.22 -8.71 -1.90
C GLY A 37 4.22 -9.58 -1.16
N LYS A 38 3.58 -9.05 -0.14
CA LYS A 38 2.64 -9.84 0.64
C LYS A 38 1.37 -10.09 -0.14
N LYS A 39 0.81 -11.27 0.04
CA LYS A 39 -0.34 -11.69 -0.76
C LYS A 39 -1.43 -12.37 0.04
N THR A 40 -1.19 -12.75 1.29
CA THR A 40 -2.20 -13.48 2.04
C THR A 40 -2.73 -12.65 3.19
N TYR A 41 -3.92 -13.00 3.63
CA TYR A 41 -4.54 -12.36 4.77
C TYR A 41 -3.61 -12.42 5.99
N GLY A 42 -3.01 -13.59 6.22
CA GLY A 42 -2.09 -13.77 7.33
C GLY A 42 -0.86 -12.87 7.21
N ASP A 43 -0.35 -12.72 5.98
CA ASP A 43 0.79 -11.84 5.77
C ASP A 43 0.48 -10.42 6.20
N PHE A 44 -0.72 -9.94 5.87
CA PHE A 44 -1.09 -8.57 6.22
C PHE A 44 -1.26 -8.41 7.72
N LEU A 45 -1.79 -9.43 8.39
CA LEU A 45 -1.94 -9.36 9.85
C LEU A 45 -0.59 -9.26 10.54
N GLU A 46 0.43 -9.84 9.94
CA GLU A 46 1.77 -9.87 10.53
C GLU A 46 2.63 -8.70 10.07
N GLY A 47 2.00 -7.65 9.58
CA GLY A 47 2.76 -6.54 9.02
C GLY A 47 3.45 -5.64 10.03
N GLY A 48 3.26 -5.89 11.31
CA GLY A 48 3.99 -5.14 12.32
C GLY A 48 3.33 -3.87 12.80
N GLU A 49 2.19 -3.51 12.24
CA GLU A 49 1.52 -2.26 12.61
C GLU A 49 0.32 -2.49 13.52
N GLY A 50 -0.02 -3.74 13.80
CA GLY A 50 -1.08 -4.03 14.75
C GLY A 50 -2.49 -3.91 14.20
N ILE A 51 -2.67 -4.13 12.91
CA ILE A 51 -4.00 -4.05 12.32
C ILE A 51 -4.89 -5.15 12.90
N SER A 52 -6.13 -4.81 13.22
CA SER A 52 -7.08 -5.81 13.71
C SER A 52 -7.67 -6.59 12.54
N THR A 53 -8.20 -7.78 12.83
CA THR A 53 -8.82 -8.60 11.79
C THR A 53 -10.01 -7.90 11.16
N ASN A 54 -10.81 -7.21 11.96
CA ASN A 54 -11.98 -6.53 11.42
C ASN A 54 -11.60 -5.40 10.47
N ILE A 55 -10.60 -4.62 10.84
CA ILE A 55 -10.16 -3.53 10.00
C ILE A 55 -9.55 -4.07 8.72
N LEU A 56 -8.73 -5.11 8.83
CA LEU A 56 -8.11 -5.69 7.66
C LEU A 56 -9.14 -6.21 6.68
N ALA A 57 -10.12 -6.96 7.17
CA ALA A 57 -11.16 -7.50 6.30
C ALA A 57 -11.92 -6.38 5.61
N ASP A 58 -12.24 -5.33 6.36
CA ASP A 58 -12.98 -4.20 5.80
C ASP A 58 -12.18 -3.48 4.73
N ARG A 59 -10.92 -3.21 4.99
CA ARG A 59 -10.10 -2.48 4.03
C ARG A 59 -9.80 -3.29 2.78
N LEU A 60 -9.58 -4.59 2.92
CA LEU A 60 -9.40 -5.45 1.75
C LEU A 60 -10.64 -5.42 0.87
N LYS A 61 -11.81 -5.46 1.50
CA LYS A 61 -13.04 -5.41 0.75
C LYS A 61 -13.19 -4.07 0.03
N GLN A 62 -12.87 -2.98 0.68
CA GLN A 62 -12.95 -1.66 0.06
C GLN A 62 -11.96 -1.51 -1.08
N LEU A 63 -10.74 -1.96 -0.88
CA LEU A 63 -9.73 -1.88 -1.92
C LEU A 63 -10.12 -2.72 -3.12
N GLU A 64 -10.72 -3.88 -2.89
CA GLU A 64 -11.21 -4.71 -3.97
C GLU A 64 -12.35 -4.02 -4.70
N ALA A 65 -13.29 -3.44 -3.96
CA ALA A 65 -14.42 -2.74 -4.55
C ALA A 65 -13.98 -1.55 -5.39
N ASN A 66 -12.89 -0.92 -5.02
CA ASN A 66 -12.37 0.23 -5.77
C ASN A 66 -11.42 -0.18 -6.88
N GLY A 67 -11.24 -1.47 -7.11
CA GLY A 67 -10.41 -1.95 -8.22
C GLY A 67 -8.93 -1.83 -7.98
N ILE A 68 -8.52 -1.64 -6.74
CA ILE A 68 -7.09 -1.52 -6.40
C ILE A 68 -6.45 -2.89 -6.30
N ILE A 69 -7.18 -3.85 -5.75
CA ILE A 69 -6.69 -5.22 -5.62
C ILE A 69 -7.75 -6.18 -6.14
N GLU A 70 -7.31 -7.38 -6.42
CA GLU A 70 -8.20 -8.47 -6.75
C GLU A 70 -7.75 -9.69 -6.00
N LYS A 71 -8.65 -10.65 -5.82
CA LYS A 71 -8.28 -11.86 -5.11
C LYS A 71 -8.58 -13.07 -5.97
N THR A 72 -7.76 -14.09 -5.84
CA THR A 72 -7.96 -15.36 -6.51
C THR A 72 -7.86 -16.45 -5.47
N ARG A 73 -8.44 -17.61 -5.77
CA ARG A 73 -8.29 -18.73 -4.88
C ARG A 73 -6.86 -19.21 -4.89
N ASP A 74 -6.35 -19.54 -3.71
CA ASP A 74 -5.01 -20.10 -3.61
C ASP A 74 -5.04 -21.51 -4.16
N PRO A 75 -4.29 -21.84 -5.20
CA PRO A 75 -4.29 -23.19 -5.74
C PRO A 75 -3.82 -24.25 -4.73
N ALA A 76 -3.02 -23.84 -3.76
CA ALA A 76 -2.50 -24.76 -2.77
C ALA A 76 -3.51 -25.02 -1.65
N SER A 77 -4.50 -24.18 -1.51
CA SER A 77 -5.51 -24.32 -0.47
C SER A 77 -6.83 -23.75 -0.96
N GLY A 78 -7.78 -24.58 -1.22
CA GLY A 78 -9.05 -24.12 -1.75
C GLY A 78 -9.83 -23.21 -0.85
N ARG A 79 -9.37 -22.99 0.37
CA ARG A 79 -10.08 -22.13 1.31
C ARG A 79 -9.52 -20.74 1.41
N SER A 80 -8.30 -20.54 0.94
CA SER A 80 -7.61 -19.29 1.09
C SER A 80 -7.63 -18.50 -0.20
N TYR A 81 -7.37 -17.20 -0.06
CA TYR A 81 -7.26 -16.32 -1.22
C TYR A 81 -5.88 -15.73 -1.28
N LEU A 82 -5.45 -15.43 -2.49
CA LEU A 82 -4.26 -14.64 -2.74
C LEU A 82 -4.72 -13.29 -3.25
N TYR A 83 -4.12 -12.23 -2.75
CA TYR A 83 -4.47 -10.87 -3.13
C TYR A 83 -3.38 -10.30 -4.03
N HIS A 84 -3.80 -9.60 -5.07
CA HIS A 84 -2.88 -9.04 -6.07
C HIS A 84 -3.26 -7.61 -6.35
N LEU A 85 -2.27 -6.79 -6.62
CA LEU A 85 -2.55 -5.44 -7.09
C LEU A 85 -3.01 -5.51 -8.53
N THR A 86 -4.05 -4.76 -8.86
CA THR A 86 -4.44 -4.58 -10.25
C THR A 86 -3.51 -3.54 -10.87
N GLY A 87 -3.66 -3.30 -12.18
CA GLY A 87 -2.93 -2.21 -12.80
C GLY A 87 -3.19 -0.88 -12.12
N LYS A 88 -4.45 -0.64 -11.76
CA LYS A 88 -4.82 0.56 -11.04
C LYS A 88 -4.13 0.62 -9.67
N GLY A 89 -4.00 -0.52 -9.02
CA GLY A 89 -3.32 -0.57 -7.74
C GLY A 89 -1.82 -0.37 -7.88
N ARG A 90 -1.22 -0.96 -8.92
CA ARG A 90 0.21 -0.79 -9.13
C ARG A 90 0.57 0.67 -9.42
N ASP A 91 -0.36 1.42 -9.97
CA ASP A 91 -0.14 2.83 -10.22
C ASP A 91 -0.04 3.64 -8.93
N LEU A 92 -0.30 3.03 -7.78
CA LEU A 92 -0.12 3.70 -6.50
C LEU A 92 1.29 3.54 -5.93
N ALA A 93 2.15 2.77 -6.58
CA ALA A 93 3.53 2.64 -6.12
C ALA A 93 4.22 4.00 -5.99
N PRO A 94 4.05 4.94 -6.91
CA PRO A 94 4.66 6.26 -6.73
C PRO A 94 4.17 7.00 -5.49
N VAL A 95 2.93 6.76 -5.08
CA VAL A 95 2.41 7.40 -3.87
C VAL A 95 3.18 6.90 -2.66
N ILE A 96 3.37 5.58 -2.57
CA ILE A 96 4.13 5.00 -1.48
C ILE A 96 5.58 5.52 -1.52
N HIS A 97 6.14 5.59 -2.72
CA HIS A 97 7.50 6.07 -2.90
C HIS A 97 7.67 7.50 -2.38
N GLU A 98 6.72 8.38 -2.69
CA GLU A 98 6.81 9.76 -2.23
C GLU A 98 6.67 9.87 -0.72
N ILE A 99 5.84 9.03 -0.14
CA ILE A 99 5.74 9.01 1.32
C ILE A 99 7.08 8.60 1.93
N ILE A 100 7.74 7.63 1.33
CA ILE A 100 9.05 7.19 1.80
C ILE A 100 10.08 8.31 1.70
N LEU A 101 10.08 9.01 0.58
CA LEU A 101 11.03 10.10 0.38
C LEU A 101 10.82 11.22 1.39
N TRP A 102 9.58 11.62 1.58
CA TRP A 102 9.27 12.66 2.55
C TRP A 102 9.68 12.23 3.96
N SER A 103 9.32 11.00 4.32
CA SER A 103 9.62 10.48 5.64
C SER A 103 11.12 10.34 5.86
N GLY A 104 11.84 9.93 4.83
CA GLY A 104 13.29 9.80 4.94
C GLY A 104 13.98 11.09 5.27
N LYS A 105 13.36 12.21 4.88
CA LYS A 105 13.91 13.51 5.16
C LYS A 105 13.67 13.95 6.60
N TYR A 106 12.56 13.57 7.18
CA TYR A 106 12.12 14.14 8.43
C TYR A 106 11.97 13.16 9.58
N ASP A 107 12.08 11.85 9.31
CA ASP A 107 11.93 10.86 10.36
C ASP A 107 13.25 10.75 11.12
N ALA A 108 13.32 11.43 12.24
CA ALA A 108 14.54 11.49 13.04
C ALA A 108 14.59 10.44 14.13
N ARG A 109 13.65 9.52 14.16
CA ARG A 109 13.64 8.48 15.19
C ARG A 109 14.86 7.59 15.01
N PRO A 110 15.50 7.17 16.12
CA PRO A 110 16.73 6.36 16.01
C PRO A 110 16.50 5.03 15.30
N PHE A 111 15.30 4.47 15.38
CA PHE A 111 15.01 3.18 14.76
C PHE A 111 14.45 3.31 13.34
N ALA A 112 14.40 4.51 12.79
CA ALA A 112 13.88 4.69 11.45
C ALA A 112 14.74 3.92 10.46
N ARG A 113 14.07 3.23 9.55
CA ARG A 113 14.77 2.46 8.52
C ARG A 113 15.39 3.38 7.49
N LYS A 114 16.54 2.98 6.99
CA LYS A 114 17.28 3.74 6.01
C LYS A 114 17.67 2.85 4.84
N GLY A 115 18.06 3.46 3.77
CA GLY A 115 18.57 2.74 2.63
C GLY A 115 17.57 2.63 1.50
N PRO A 116 17.98 2.00 0.41
CA PRO A 116 17.13 1.89 -0.76
C PRO A 116 15.94 0.97 -0.51
N VAL A 117 14.90 1.18 -1.28
CA VAL A 117 13.66 0.44 -1.14
C VAL A 117 13.39 -0.32 -2.42
N ARG A 118 12.92 -1.56 -2.28
CA ARG A 118 12.51 -2.36 -3.41
C ARG A 118 11.00 -2.38 -3.48
N LEU A 119 10.50 -2.24 -4.69
CA LEU A 119 9.07 -2.37 -4.92
C LEU A 119 8.81 -3.72 -5.58
N PHE A 120 7.68 -4.29 -5.28
CA PHE A 120 7.26 -5.57 -5.84
C PHE A 120 6.10 -5.37 -6.80
N ASP A 121 6.03 -6.22 -7.79
CA ASP A 121 4.86 -6.35 -8.64
C ASP A 121 4.70 -7.83 -8.94
N ASP A 122 3.82 -8.17 -9.85
CA ASP A 122 3.54 -9.57 -10.13
C ASP A 122 4.74 -10.31 -10.67
N ASP A 123 5.71 -9.60 -11.22
CA ASP A 123 6.91 -10.21 -11.77
C ASP A 123 8.04 -10.26 -10.76
N GLY A 124 7.82 -9.85 -9.54
CA GLY A 124 8.82 -9.92 -8.48
C GLY A 124 9.32 -8.55 -8.09
N PRO A 125 10.41 -8.54 -7.33
CA PRO A 125 10.91 -7.27 -6.79
C PRO A 125 11.47 -6.37 -7.88
N ARG A 126 11.18 -5.11 -7.76
CA ARG A 126 11.71 -4.10 -8.67
C ARG A 126 12.49 -3.11 -7.83
N LEU A 127 13.75 -2.92 -8.17
CA LEU A 127 14.62 -2.02 -7.44
C LEU A 127 14.33 -0.59 -7.85
N GLU A 128 14.05 0.24 -6.88
CA GLU A 128 13.88 1.67 -7.12
C GLU A 128 14.97 2.40 -6.40
N ALA A 129 15.47 3.38 -7.02
CA ALA A 129 16.54 4.16 -6.44
C ALA A 129 15.97 5.20 -5.53
N VAL A 130 15.24 4.76 -4.55
CA VAL A 130 14.62 5.65 -3.67
C VAL A 130 15.63 6.34 -2.86
N GLY A 131 15.58 7.51 -2.86
CA GLY A 131 16.40 8.21 -2.04
C GLY A 131 17.78 8.09 -2.34
N SER A 132 18.03 7.44 -3.35
CA SER A 132 19.34 7.36 -3.64
C SER A 132 19.75 8.67 -3.60
N SER A 133 18.90 9.17 -3.77
CA SER A 133 19.15 10.23 -3.58
C SER A 133 19.30 10.58 -2.34
N ASP A 134 18.87 9.95 -1.92
CA ASP A 134 18.86 10.33 -0.81
C ASP A 134 19.95 10.30 -0.28
N LEU A 135 20.12 9.92 -0.90
CA LEU A 135 20.75 9.98 -0.47
C LEU A 135 21.54 10.88 -0.33
N HIS A 136 21.52 11.20 -0.74
CA HIS A 136 22.03 11.97 -0.44
C HIS A 136 21.93 12.55 0.42
N GLY A 137 21.70 12.29 0.29
CA GLY A 137 21.45 12.74 0.92
C GLY A 137 21.66 12.79 1.86
N GLY A 138 21.72 12.49 1.93
CA GLY A 138 21.74 12.47 2.78
C GLY A 138 22.39 12.87 3.38
N ASP A 139 22.59 12.99 3.10
CA ASP A 139 22.99 13.20 3.57
C ASP A 139 22.91 13.62 4.24
#